data_641b54471e6fce507e82dd7ec951576b
#
_entry.id   641b54471e6fce507e82dd7ec951576b
#
_cell.length_a   1.000
_cell.length_b   1.000
_cell.length_c   1.000
_cell.angle_alpha   90.00
_cell.angle_beta   90.00
_cell.angle_gamma   90.00
#
_symmetry.space_group_name_H-M   'P 1'
#
loop_
_entity.id
_entity.type
_entity.pdbx_description
1 polymer ?
#
loop_
_entity_poly.entity_id
_entity_poly.type
_entity_poly.pdbx_seq_one_letter_code
_entity_poly.pdbx_strand_id
1 'polypeptide(L)'
;MKLSELEINKILIDKEIILSSKILREYLKSLQKENNINETKNLPIFFPTALIFGEIFKKFSLPDGTIHLSQKIIFSKPIAQNSKIHAFAKINKNTVRAGKRLISIKVNIYINNSIMHESDCNLLVS
;
A
#
# COMPACT_ATOMS: atom_id res chain seq x y z
N MET A 1 5.73 -14.40 -9.22
CA MET A 1 4.55 -15.12 -8.67
C MET A 1 3.32 -14.24 -8.75
N LYS A 2 2.23 -14.79 -9.20
CA LYS A 2 0.98 -14.03 -9.31
C LYS A 2 0.31 -13.88 -7.95
N LEU A 3 -0.21 -12.70 -7.69
CA LEU A 3 -0.89 -12.40 -6.43
C LEU A 3 -2.06 -13.36 -6.16
N SER A 4 -2.76 -13.79 -7.20
CA SER A 4 -3.91 -14.69 -7.09
C SER A 4 -3.56 -16.10 -6.59
N GLU A 5 -2.29 -16.48 -6.62
CA GLU A 5 -1.82 -17.80 -6.18
C GLU A 5 -1.44 -17.85 -4.70
N LEU A 6 -1.52 -16.72 -4.00
CA LEU A 6 -1.10 -16.62 -2.61
C LEU A 6 -2.20 -17.00 -1.63
N GLU A 7 -1.82 -17.70 -0.57
CA GLU A 7 -2.75 -18.13 0.47
C GLU A 7 -3.15 -16.98 1.39
N ILE A 8 -4.30 -17.14 2.07
CA ILE A 8 -4.73 -16.24 3.14
C ILE A 8 -3.66 -16.19 4.22
N ASN A 9 -3.41 -15.02 4.75
CA ASN A 9 -2.38 -14.70 5.73
C ASN A 9 -0.94 -14.75 5.20
N LYS A 10 -0.75 -14.94 3.89
CA LYS A 10 0.59 -14.78 3.31
C LYS A 10 1.07 -13.35 3.51
N ILE A 11 2.23 -13.20 4.13
CA ILE A 11 2.84 -11.88 4.37
C ILE A 11 3.48 -11.41 3.07
N LEU A 12 3.07 -10.23 2.61
CA LEU A 12 3.58 -9.61 1.39
C LEU A 12 4.74 -8.66 1.67
N ILE A 13 4.64 -7.91 2.75
CA ILE A 13 5.66 -6.98 3.22
C ILE A 13 5.68 -7.01 4.74
N ASP A 14 6.87 -6.97 5.31
CA ASP A 14 7.09 -6.84 6.75
C ASP A 14 8.48 -6.24 6.94
N LYS A 15 8.57 -4.91 6.84
CA LYS A 15 9.87 -4.23 6.90
C LYS A 15 9.75 -2.78 7.35
N GLU A 16 10.87 -2.23 7.81
CA GLU A 16 10.98 -0.81 8.11
C GLU A 16 11.39 -0.02 6.87
N ILE A 17 10.80 1.15 6.71
CA ILE A 17 11.07 2.06 5.60
C ILE A 17 11.19 3.46 6.16
N ILE A 18 12.20 4.22 5.71
CA ILE A 18 12.30 5.64 6.01
C ILE A 18 11.65 6.40 4.85
N LEU A 19 10.59 7.15 5.16
CA LEU A 19 9.89 7.95 4.16
C LEU A 19 10.62 9.26 3.93
N SER A 20 11.78 9.16 3.28
CA SER A 20 12.69 10.28 3.06
C SER A 20 12.16 11.28 2.03
N SER A 21 12.73 12.49 2.07
CA SER A 21 12.43 13.51 1.07
C SER A 21 12.72 13.04 -0.35
N LYS A 22 13.76 12.19 -0.52
CA LYS A 22 14.10 11.63 -1.82
C LYS A 22 12.98 10.76 -2.37
N ILE A 23 12.44 9.85 -1.55
CA ILE A 23 11.34 8.96 -1.95
C ILE A 23 10.10 9.79 -2.26
N LEU A 24 9.78 10.78 -1.42
CA LEU A 24 8.65 11.68 -1.66
C LEU A 24 8.82 12.45 -2.97
N ARG A 25 10.03 12.94 -3.24
CA ARG A 25 10.31 13.67 -4.46
C ARG A 25 10.11 12.82 -5.71
N GLU A 26 10.55 11.57 -5.67
CA GLU A 26 10.32 10.62 -6.77
C GLU A 26 8.84 10.36 -7.01
N TYR A 27 8.06 10.23 -5.93
CA TYR A 27 6.61 10.06 -6.02
C TYR A 27 5.92 11.29 -6.63
N LEU A 28 6.25 12.48 -6.13
CA LEU A 28 5.68 13.73 -6.63
C LEU A 28 6.07 14.00 -8.08
N LYS A 29 7.27 13.63 -8.47
CA LYS A 29 7.72 13.72 -9.86
C LYS A 29 6.85 12.89 -10.79
N SER A 30 6.48 11.66 -10.36
CA SER A 30 5.59 10.81 -11.15
C SER A 30 4.20 11.42 -11.32
N LEU A 31 3.79 12.29 -10.38
CA LEU A 31 2.53 13.03 -10.44
C LEU A 31 2.67 14.45 -10.99
N GLN A 32 3.89 14.85 -11.38
CA GLN A 32 4.20 16.22 -11.85
C GLN A 32 3.89 17.31 -10.82
N LYS A 33 4.09 16.99 -9.52
CA LYS A 33 3.80 17.91 -8.40
C LYS A 33 5.02 18.18 -7.51
N GLU A 34 6.23 17.97 -8.01
CA GLU A 34 7.45 18.09 -7.20
C GLU A 34 7.71 19.48 -6.63
N ASN A 35 7.11 20.53 -7.24
CA ASN A 35 7.31 21.91 -6.78
C ASN A 35 6.73 22.19 -5.39
N ASN A 36 5.86 21.32 -4.90
CA ASN A 36 5.18 21.51 -3.62
C ASN A 36 5.86 20.78 -2.45
N ILE A 37 6.98 20.13 -2.69
CA ILE A 37 7.63 19.27 -1.70
C ILE A 37 8.09 20.02 -0.45
N ASN A 38 8.46 21.29 -0.59
CA ASN A 38 9.01 22.09 0.52
C ASN A 38 7.95 22.86 1.32
N GLU A 39 6.69 22.80 0.90
CA GLU A 39 5.62 23.59 1.50
C GLU A 39 4.96 22.95 2.70
N THR A 40 5.20 21.65 2.93
CA THR A 40 4.55 20.93 4.00
C THR A 40 5.53 20.01 4.73
N LYS A 41 5.41 19.96 6.07
CA LYS A 41 6.18 19.05 6.89
C LYS A 41 5.62 17.64 6.88
N ASN A 42 4.33 17.50 6.58
CA ASN A 42 3.66 16.22 6.54
C ASN A 42 3.63 15.69 5.11
N LEU A 43 3.67 14.37 4.99
CA LEU A 43 3.54 13.68 3.72
C LEU A 43 2.09 13.78 3.22
N PRO A 44 1.88 13.78 1.88
CA PRO A 44 0.52 13.63 1.34
C PRO A 44 -0.14 12.39 1.94
N ILE A 45 -1.43 12.51 2.28
CA ILE A 45 -2.17 11.49 3.01
C ILE A 45 -2.07 10.10 2.36
N PHE A 46 -2.18 10.02 1.05
CA PHE A 46 -2.19 8.73 0.34
C PHE A 46 -0.79 8.20 0.00
N PHE A 47 0.26 8.99 0.20
CA PHE A 47 1.61 8.61 -0.22
C PHE A 47 2.13 7.35 0.48
N PRO A 48 2.09 7.22 1.82
CA PRO A 48 2.65 6.04 2.46
C PRO A 48 1.99 4.74 1.98
N THR A 49 0.66 4.73 1.90
CA THR A 49 -0.08 3.56 1.44
C THR A 49 0.20 3.26 -0.03
N ALA A 50 0.24 4.29 -0.89
CA ALA A 50 0.55 4.11 -2.31
C ALA A 50 1.95 3.54 -2.52
N LEU A 51 2.93 3.98 -1.72
CA LEU A 51 4.29 3.46 -1.78
C LEU A 51 4.32 1.96 -1.47
N ILE A 52 3.60 1.53 -0.43
CA ILE A 52 3.55 0.14 -0.01
C ILE A 52 2.89 -0.72 -1.09
N PHE A 53 1.78 -0.28 -1.68
CA PHE A 53 1.14 -1.02 -2.78
C PHE A 53 2.06 -1.10 -4.00
N GLY A 54 2.80 -0.03 -4.30
CA GLY A 54 3.80 -0.06 -5.36
C GLY A 54 4.85 -1.14 -5.16
N GLU A 55 5.34 -1.30 -3.92
CA GLU A 55 6.29 -2.36 -3.57
C GLU A 55 5.68 -3.75 -3.74
N ILE A 56 4.43 -3.93 -3.29
CA ILE A 56 3.71 -5.21 -3.41
C ILE A 56 3.56 -5.61 -4.88
N PHE A 57 3.12 -4.69 -5.73
CA PHE A 57 2.83 -4.99 -7.13
C PHE A 57 4.08 -5.14 -8.00
N LYS A 58 5.23 -4.65 -7.54
CA LYS A 58 6.51 -4.98 -8.17
C LYS A 58 6.92 -6.42 -7.90
N LYS A 59 6.60 -6.93 -6.72
CA LYS A 59 7.01 -8.25 -6.26
C LYS A 59 6.03 -9.34 -6.68
N PHE A 60 4.74 -9.04 -6.69
CA PHE A 60 3.68 -9.98 -7.02
C PHE A 60 2.85 -9.41 -8.16
N SER A 61 2.85 -10.07 -9.30
CA SER A 61 2.12 -9.58 -10.47
C SER A 61 0.62 -9.78 -10.32
N LEU A 62 -0.14 -8.86 -10.90
CA LEU A 62 -1.58 -9.00 -11.04
C LEU A 62 -1.91 -9.69 -12.35
N PRO A 63 -2.83 -10.69 -12.35
CA PRO A 63 -3.29 -11.28 -13.60
C PRO A 63 -3.93 -10.23 -14.51
N ASP A 64 -3.84 -10.46 -15.82
CA ASP A 64 -4.52 -9.60 -16.79
C ASP A 64 -6.02 -9.60 -16.52
N GLY A 65 -6.65 -8.44 -16.68
CA GLY A 65 -8.07 -8.28 -16.42
C GLY A 65 -8.45 -8.12 -14.95
N THR A 66 -7.45 -7.96 -14.05
CA THR A 66 -7.75 -7.68 -12.65
C THR A 66 -8.40 -6.31 -12.51
N ILE A 67 -9.50 -6.27 -11.75
CA ILE A 67 -10.26 -5.04 -11.49
C ILE A 67 -10.09 -4.63 -10.04
N HIS A 68 -9.71 -3.38 -9.81
CA HIS A 68 -9.68 -2.79 -8.48
C HIS A 68 -11.11 -2.39 -8.09
N LEU A 69 -11.71 -3.15 -7.18
CA LEU A 69 -13.11 -2.92 -6.77
C LEU A 69 -13.24 -1.77 -5.79
N SER A 70 -12.39 -1.76 -4.77
CA SER A 70 -12.49 -0.76 -3.72
C SER A 70 -11.20 -0.69 -2.92
N GLN A 71 -11.00 0.45 -2.28
CA GLN A 71 -9.92 0.63 -1.32
C GLN A 71 -10.43 1.50 -0.18
N LYS A 72 -10.26 1.01 1.04
CA LYS A 72 -10.61 1.74 2.26
C LYS A 72 -9.33 2.06 2.99
N ILE A 73 -9.15 3.32 3.37
CA ILE A 73 -7.99 3.76 4.13
C ILE A 73 -8.47 4.49 5.37
N ILE A 74 -7.97 4.07 6.53
CA ILE A 74 -8.23 4.72 7.82
C ILE A 74 -6.95 5.40 8.26
N PHE A 75 -7.01 6.72 8.48
CA PHE A 75 -5.88 7.52 8.92
C PHE A 75 -6.07 7.89 10.38
N SER A 76 -5.06 7.63 11.22
CA SER A 76 -5.09 8.05 12.62
C SER A 76 -4.42 9.41 12.83
N LYS A 77 -3.24 9.58 12.24
CA LYS A 77 -2.44 10.82 12.36
C LYS A 77 -1.65 11.05 11.09
N PRO A 78 -1.34 12.32 10.75
CA PRO A 78 -0.42 12.60 9.64
C PRO A 78 0.96 12.01 9.90
N ILE A 79 1.63 11.61 8.83
CA ILE A 79 3.00 11.11 8.89
C ILE A 79 3.93 12.18 8.35
N ALA A 80 4.93 12.57 9.16
CA ALA A 80 5.90 13.59 8.76
C ALA A 80 6.95 13.02 7.81
N GLN A 81 7.56 13.90 7.01
CA GLN A 81 8.72 13.54 6.19
C GLN A 81 9.84 13.00 7.06
N ASN A 82 10.62 12.08 6.51
CA ASN A 82 11.74 11.41 7.18
C ASN A 82 11.35 10.51 8.35
N SER A 83 10.07 10.20 8.49
CA SER A 83 9.62 9.24 9.50
C SER A 83 10.05 7.83 9.12
N LYS A 84 10.42 7.05 10.14
CA LYS A 84 10.68 5.63 10.01
C LYS A 84 9.39 4.88 10.31
N ILE A 85 8.87 4.19 9.32
CA ILE A 85 7.65 3.42 9.46
C ILE A 85 7.95 1.93 9.43
N HIS A 86 7.08 1.14 10.03
CA HIS A 86 7.05 -0.30 9.83
C HIS A 86 5.84 -0.63 8.96
N ALA A 87 6.09 -1.18 7.78
CA ALA A 87 5.03 -1.56 6.84
C ALA A 87 4.78 -3.04 6.93
N PHE A 88 3.52 -3.41 7.13
CA PHE A 88 3.06 -4.80 7.17
C PHE A 88 1.90 -4.97 6.22
N ALA A 89 1.98 -5.98 5.35
CA ALA A 89 0.90 -6.29 4.42
C ALA A 89 0.72 -7.80 4.29
N LYS A 90 -0.53 -8.22 4.17
CA LYS A 90 -0.87 -9.63 4.01
C LYS A 90 -2.08 -9.82 3.13
N ILE A 91 -2.23 -11.03 2.59
CA ILE A 91 -3.46 -11.47 1.95
C ILE A 91 -4.50 -11.70 3.06
N ASN A 92 -5.57 -10.92 3.03
CA ASN A 92 -6.65 -11.01 4.01
C ASN A 92 -7.78 -11.93 3.56
N LYS A 93 -8.06 -11.94 2.26
CA LYS A 93 -9.06 -12.83 1.65
C LYS A 93 -8.56 -13.31 0.30
N ASN A 94 -8.87 -14.55 -0.02
CA ASN A 94 -8.64 -15.12 -1.34
C ASN A 94 -9.69 -16.21 -1.55
N THR A 95 -10.82 -15.84 -2.15
CA THR A 95 -11.97 -16.73 -2.31
C THR A 95 -12.46 -16.71 -3.76
N VAL A 96 -13.05 -17.83 -4.17
CA VAL A 96 -13.68 -17.94 -5.49
C VAL A 96 -15.18 -18.03 -5.30
N ARG A 97 -15.91 -17.19 -6.03
CA ARG A 97 -17.38 -17.19 -6.03
C ARG A 97 -17.88 -16.94 -7.44
N ALA A 98 -18.77 -17.80 -7.92
CA ALA A 98 -19.35 -17.72 -9.27
C ALA A 98 -18.28 -17.64 -10.37
N GLY A 99 -17.21 -18.43 -10.24
CA GLY A 99 -16.11 -18.47 -11.21
C GLY A 99 -15.15 -17.30 -11.17
N LYS A 100 -15.33 -16.37 -10.23
CA LYS A 100 -14.46 -15.20 -10.08
C LYS A 100 -13.75 -15.24 -8.73
N ARG A 101 -12.52 -14.74 -8.72
CA ARG A 101 -11.69 -14.73 -7.51
C ARG A 101 -11.68 -13.34 -6.89
N LEU A 102 -11.99 -13.29 -5.61
CA LEU A 102 -11.89 -12.06 -4.81
C LEU A 102 -10.64 -12.14 -3.94
N ILE A 103 -9.80 -11.12 -4.03
CA ILE A 103 -8.58 -11.00 -3.23
C ILE A 103 -8.66 -9.71 -2.45
N SER A 104 -8.39 -9.79 -1.15
CA SER A 104 -8.29 -8.61 -0.29
C SER A 104 -6.88 -8.55 0.29
N ILE A 105 -6.23 -7.39 0.16
CA ILE A 105 -4.92 -7.12 0.73
C ILE A 105 -5.09 -6.13 1.86
N LYS A 106 -4.58 -6.47 3.04
CA LYS A 106 -4.56 -5.58 4.18
C LYS A 106 -3.16 -5.01 4.37
N VAL A 107 -3.07 -3.68 4.47
CA VAL A 107 -1.82 -2.97 4.73
C VAL A 107 -1.95 -2.18 6.01
N ASN A 108 -1.00 -2.35 6.93
CA ASN A 108 -0.90 -1.57 8.14
C ASN A 108 0.44 -0.84 8.17
N ILE A 109 0.41 0.42 8.58
CA ILE A 109 1.62 1.24 8.72
C ILE A 109 1.72 1.69 10.17
N TYR A 110 2.86 1.38 10.80
CA TYR A 110 3.12 1.66 12.21
C TYR A 110 4.27 2.65 12.38
N ILE A 111 4.17 3.48 13.41
CA ILE A 111 5.29 4.27 13.94
C ILE A 111 5.35 3.99 15.43
N ASN A 112 6.51 3.53 15.93
CA ASN A 112 6.71 3.19 17.34
C ASN A 112 5.61 2.28 17.89
N ASN A 113 5.24 1.26 17.14
CA ASN A 113 4.20 0.27 17.47
C ASN A 113 2.78 0.83 17.52
N SER A 114 2.58 2.09 17.13
CA SER A 114 1.24 2.68 17.00
C SER A 114 0.81 2.63 15.54
N ILE A 115 -0.42 2.19 15.31
CA ILE A 115 -0.95 2.11 13.97
C ILE A 115 -1.30 3.51 13.46
N MET A 116 -0.76 3.89 12.31
CA MET A 116 -0.96 5.20 11.71
C MET A 116 -1.93 5.14 10.54
N HIS A 117 -1.82 4.11 9.71
CA HIS A 117 -2.71 3.87 8.58
C HIS A 117 -3.13 2.41 8.55
N GLU A 118 -4.39 2.17 8.20
CA GLU A 118 -4.91 0.84 7.89
C GLU A 118 -5.58 0.92 6.52
N SER A 119 -5.28 -0.02 5.64
CA SER A 119 -5.87 -0.03 4.31
C SER A 119 -6.33 -1.42 3.93
N ASP A 120 -7.51 -1.48 3.31
CA ASP A 120 -8.04 -2.69 2.69
C ASP A 120 -8.23 -2.43 1.20
N CYS A 121 -7.60 -3.25 0.38
CA CYS A 121 -7.71 -3.18 -1.08
C CYS A 121 -8.39 -4.45 -1.58
N ASN A 122 -9.48 -4.30 -2.31
CA ASN A 122 -10.26 -5.42 -2.85
C ASN A 122 -10.10 -5.49 -4.36
N LEU A 123 -9.72 -6.67 -4.85
CA LEU A 123 -9.45 -6.94 -6.25
C LEU A 123 -10.33 -8.08 -6.75
N LEU A 124 -10.80 -7.96 -7.99
CA LEU A 124 -11.55 -9.02 -8.67
C LEU A 124 -10.70 -9.57 -9.81
N VAL A 125 -10.50 -10.87 -9.81
CA VAL A 125 -9.73 -11.58 -10.83
C VAL A 125 -10.67 -12.55 -11.56
N SER A 126 -10.70 -12.44 -12.85
CA SER A 126 -11.55 -13.29 -13.69
C SER A 126 -10.99 -14.70 -13.82
#